data_bc094eb8050fd24ceaec4491d8cde18a
#
_entry.id   bc094eb8050fd24ceaec4491d8cde18a
#
_cell.length_a   1.000
_cell.length_b   1.000
_cell.length_c   1.000
_cell.angle_alpha   90.00
_cell.angle_beta   90.00
_cell.angle_gamma   90.00
#
_symmetry.space_group_name_H-M   'P 1'
#
loop_
_entity.id
_entity.type
_entity.pdbx_description
1 polymer ?
#
loop_
_entity_poly.entity_id
_entity_poly.type
_entity_poly.pdbx_seq_one_letter_code
_entity_poly.pdbx_strand_id
1 'polypeptide(L)'
;MKENEIMKMLYDVKHPAKGDKNIVELGLVDKVEINEGKVTLTLAFSKHRDPLTEYIISSAKAAIFRHAPEVKDVEIKTIIREESAPKK
;
A
#
# COMPACT_ATOMS: atom_id res chain seq x y z
N MET A 1 15.20 -8.73 3.96
CA MET A 1 13.80 -8.63 3.56
C MET A 1 13.73 -8.10 2.14
N LYS A 2 12.88 -8.65 1.35
CA LYS A 2 12.78 -8.29 -0.05
C LYS A 2 11.44 -7.65 -0.36
N GLU A 3 11.39 -6.94 -1.48
CA GLU A 3 10.17 -6.24 -1.87
C GLU A 3 8.99 -7.18 -2.04
N ASN A 4 9.21 -8.34 -2.62
CA ASN A 4 8.08 -9.26 -2.81
C ASN A 4 7.56 -9.82 -1.50
N GLU A 5 8.38 -9.83 -0.47
CA GLU A 5 7.88 -10.23 0.85
C GLU A 5 6.92 -9.19 1.40
N ILE A 6 7.26 -7.92 1.19
CA ILE A 6 6.36 -6.84 1.59
C ILE A 6 5.04 -6.93 0.81
N MET A 7 5.12 -7.21 -0.48
CA MET A 7 3.91 -7.36 -1.28
C MET A 7 3.01 -8.46 -0.73
N LYS A 8 3.60 -9.56 -0.31
CA LYS A 8 2.80 -10.65 0.26
C LYS A 8 2.12 -10.25 1.54
N MET A 9 2.79 -9.46 2.36
CA MET A 9 2.16 -8.96 3.59
C MET A 9 0.96 -8.10 3.28
N LEU A 10 1.01 -7.37 2.18
CA LEU A 10 -0.07 -6.48 1.81
C LEU A 10 -1.27 -7.21 1.24
N TYR A 11 -1.16 -8.50 0.95
CA TYR A 11 -2.33 -9.27 0.56
C TYR A 11 -3.37 -9.32 1.67
N ASP A 12 -2.97 -9.06 2.91
CA ASP A 12 -3.91 -9.00 4.02
C ASP A 12 -4.64 -7.67 4.09
N VAL A 13 -4.25 -6.69 3.29
CA VAL A 13 -4.85 -5.37 3.35
C VAL A 13 -5.90 -5.30 2.26
N LYS A 14 -7.17 -5.37 2.65
CA LYS A 14 -8.27 -5.39 1.69
C LYS A 14 -8.93 -4.03 1.62
N HIS A 15 -9.38 -3.69 0.44
CA HIS A 15 -10.06 -2.43 0.23
C HIS A 15 -11.51 -2.59 0.70
N PRO A 16 -11.96 -1.79 1.65
CA PRO A 16 -13.30 -2.00 2.22
C PRO A 16 -14.43 -1.78 1.22
N ALA A 17 -14.21 -1.02 0.18
CA ALA A 17 -15.23 -0.74 -0.80
C ALA A 17 -15.13 -1.62 -2.04
N LYS A 18 -14.18 -2.53 -2.07
CA LYS A 18 -13.95 -3.38 -3.25
C LYS A 18 -14.11 -4.86 -2.92
N GLY A 19 -14.88 -5.17 -1.92
CA GLY A 19 -15.13 -6.54 -1.54
C GLY A 19 -13.90 -7.20 -0.97
N ASP A 20 -13.57 -8.36 -1.50
CA ASP A 20 -12.45 -9.13 -0.97
C ASP A 20 -11.13 -8.81 -1.63
N LYS A 21 -11.08 -7.86 -2.52
CA LYS A 21 -9.86 -7.60 -3.24
C LYS A 21 -8.88 -6.82 -2.38
N ASN A 22 -7.62 -7.25 -2.40
CA ASN A 22 -6.60 -6.57 -1.64
C ASN A 22 -5.98 -5.46 -2.48
N ILE A 23 -5.17 -4.61 -1.83
CA ILE A 23 -4.63 -3.45 -2.52
C ILE A 23 -3.62 -3.84 -3.59
N VAL A 24 -3.00 -4.99 -3.46
CA VAL A 24 -2.06 -5.45 -4.49
C VAL A 24 -2.83 -5.86 -5.75
N GLU A 25 -3.92 -6.59 -5.58
CA GLU A 25 -4.74 -6.98 -6.73
C GLU A 25 -5.32 -5.78 -7.46
N LEU A 26 -5.64 -4.74 -6.72
CA LEU A 26 -6.24 -3.56 -7.30
C LEU A 26 -5.23 -2.62 -7.95
N GLY A 27 -3.95 -2.97 -7.84
CA GLY A 27 -2.92 -2.14 -8.44
C GLY A 27 -2.67 -0.85 -7.70
N LEU A 28 -3.00 -0.81 -6.42
CA LEU A 28 -2.80 0.40 -5.63
C LEU A 28 -1.37 0.55 -5.13
N VAL A 29 -0.62 -0.54 -5.11
CA VAL A 29 0.77 -0.47 -4.67
C VAL A 29 1.63 -0.07 -5.84
N ASP A 30 2.17 1.13 -5.78
CA ASP A 30 2.97 1.67 -6.87
C ASP A 30 4.44 1.29 -6.74
N LYS A 31 4.94 1.34 -5.53
CA LYS A 31 6.36 1.11 -5.32
C LYS A 31 6.62 0.67 -3.90
N VAL A 32 7.60 -0.19 -3.73
CA VAL A 32 8.06 -0.63 -2.42
C VAL A 32 9.55 -0.45 -2.39
N GLU A 33 10.06 0.20 -1.34
CA GLU A 33 11.49 0.35 -1.14
C GLU A 33 11.85 -0.11 0.26
N ILE A 34 12.97 -0.78 0.39
CA ILE A 34 13.44 -1.25 1.68
C ILE A 34 14.86 -0.75 1.86
N ASN A 35 15.10 -0.12 3.01
CA ASN A 35 16.40 0.47 3.27
C ASN A 35 16.70 0.38 4.76
N GLU A 36 17.56 -0.56 5.12
CA GLU A 36 18.09 -0.68 6.49
C GLU A 36 16.99 -0.69 7.55
N GLY A 37 16.02 -1.55 7.36
CA GLY A 37 14.95 -1.67 8.34
C GLY A 37 13.81 -0.71 8.17
N LYS A 38 13.90 0.17 7.20
CA LYS A 38 12.81 1.10 6.90
C LYS A 38 12.15 0.68 5.59
N VAL A 39 10.84 0.59 5.62
CA VAL A 39 10.05 0.28 4.42
C VAL A 39 9.34 1.53 3.98
N THR A 40 9.50 1.88 2.72
CA THR A 40 8.76 2.99 2.12
C THR A 40 7.81 2.43 1.09
N LEU A 41 6.55 2.68 1.28
CA LEU A 41 5.51 2.16 0.43
C LEU A 41 4.79 3.32 -0.23
N THR A 42 4.68 3.27 -1.56
CA THR A 42 3.97 4.29 -2.30
C THR A 42 2.66 3.70 -2.79
N LEU A 43 1.57 4.32 -2.41
CA LEU A 43 0.24 3.89 -2.81
C LEU A 43 -0.35 4.91 -3.77
N ALA A 44 -1.03 4.41 -4.80
CA ALA A 44 -1.65 5.25 -5.81
C ALA A 44 -3.15 5.23 -5.64
N PHE A 45 -3.75 6.41 -5.58
CA PHE A 45 -5.19 6.55 -5.46
C PHE A 45 -5.69 7.43 -6.58
N SER A 46 -6.97 7.29 -6.88
CA SER A 46 -7.55 8.08 -7.97
C SER A 46 -8.12 9.41 -7.50
N LYS A 47 -8.25 9.61 -6.19
CA LYS A 47 -8.83 10.83 -5.66
C LYS A 47 -7.97 11.39 -4.54
N HIS A 48 -7.95 12.72 -4.44
CA HIS A 48 -7.21 13.37 -3.37
C HIS A 48 -7.84 13.16 -2.01
N ARG A 49 -9.16 13.13 -1.95
CA ARG A 49 -9.85 13.10 -0.67
C ARG A 49 -10.77 11.90 -0.62
N ASP A 50 -10.17 10.76 -0.46
CA ASP A 50 -10.92 9.54 -0.28
C ASP A 50 -10.81 9.18 1.19
N PRO A 51 -11.91 9.13 1.94
CA PRO A 51 -11.81 8.79 3.35
C PRO A 51 -11.20 7.41 3.59
N LEU A 52 -11.26 6.55 2.59
CA LEU A 52 -10.67 5.22 2.73
C LEU A 52 -9.16 5.25 2.64
N THR A 53 -8.57 6.34 2.17
CA THR A 53 -7.13 6.45 2.07
C THR A 53 -6.46 6.27 3.43
N GLU A 54 -6.97 6.94 4.45
CA GLU A 54 -6.40 6.82 5.78
C GLU A 54 -6.53 5.40 6.32
N TYR A 55 -7.67 4.79 6.06
CA TYR A 55 -7.88 3.43 6.50
C TYR A 55 -6.85 2.49 5.86
N ILE A 56 -6.63 2.65 4.57
CA ILE A 56 -5.70 1.79 3.86
C ILE A 56 -4.27 2.02 4.33
N ILE A 57 -3.91 3.28 4.56
CA ILE A 57 -2.57 3.58 5.06
C ILE A 57 -2.34 2.93 6.41
N SER A 58 -3.29 3.07 7.32
CA SER A 58 -3.17 2.48 8.64
C SER A 58 -3.11 0.97 8.57
N SER A 59 -3.95 0.38 7.73
CA SER A 59 -3.98 -1.07 7.58
C SER A 59 -2.68 -1.60 7.00
N ALA A 60 -2.13 -0.89 6.03
CA ALA A 60 -0.87 -1.33 5.41
C ALA A 60 0.27 -1.28 6.43
N LYS A 61 0.35 -0.21 7.21
CA LYS A 61 1.36 -0.12 8.24
C LYS A 61 1.21 -1.26 9.25
N ALA A 62 -0.01 -1.49 9.69
CA ALA A 62 -0.25 -2.52 10.68
C ALA A 62 0.12 -3.90 10.14
N ALA A 63 -0.20 -4.15 8.89
CA ALA A 63 0.12 -5.44 8.28
C ALA A 63 1.63 -5.66 8.23
N ILE A 64 2.37 -4.65 7.83
CA ILE A 64 3.82 -4.78 7.72
C ILE A 64 4.42 -5.01 9.10
N PHE A 65 4.03 -4.23 10.10
CA PHE A 65 4.58 -4.42 11.43
C PHE A 65 4.20 -5.76 12.04
N ARG A 66 3.00 -6.25 11.71
CA ARG A 66 2.56 -7.52 12.26
C ARG A 66 3.35 -8.68 11.66
N HIS A 67 3.61 -8.64 10.37
CA HIS A 67 4.30 -9.74 9.69
C HIS A 67 5.81 -9.61 9.73
N ALA A 68 6.32 -8.41 9.97
CA ALA A 68 7.76 -8.18 9.95
C ALA A 68 8.18 -7.33 11.14
N PRO A 69 8.20 -7.91 12.33
CA PRO A 69 8.55 -7.14 13.52
C PRO A 69 9.97 -6.57 13.49
N GLU A 70 10.81 -7.10 12.63
CA GLU A 70 12.17 -6.55 12.51
C GLU A 70 12.21 -5.21 11.78
N VAL A 71 11.11 -4.83 11.13
CA VAL A 71 11.03 -3.54 10.47
C VAL A 71 10.98 -2.44 11.53
N LYS A 72 11.84 -1.45 11.39
CA LYS A 72 11.93 -0.39 12.38
C LYS A 72 10.99 0.76 12.10
N ASP A 73 10.69 1.01 10.83
CA ASP A 73 9.87 2.13 10.46
C ASP A 73 9.19 1.85 9.13
N VAL A 74 7.97 2.35 8.99
CA VAL A 74 7.23 2.25 7.74
C VAL A 74 6.75 3.63 7.37
N GLU A 75 7.15 4.08 6.19
CA GLU A 75 6.69 5.35 5.67
C GLU A 75 5.78 5.06 4.49
N ILE A 76 4.61 5.65 4.46
CA ILE A 76 3.69 5.46 3.36
C ILE A 76 3.47 6.78 2.66
N LYS A 77 3.79 6.79 1.38
CA LYS A 77 3.57 7.94 0.52
C LYS A 77 2.36 7.67 -0.36
N THR A 78 1.65 8.71 -0.70
CA THR A 78 0.50 8.55 -1.59
C THR A 78 0.69 9.43 -2.81
N ILE A 79 0.24 8.91 -3.94
CA ILE A 79 0.23 9.67 -5.18
C ILE A 79 -1.17 9.56 -5.77
N ILE A 80 -1.49 10.50 -6.61
CA ILE A 80 -2.77 10.48 -7.31
C ILE A 80 -2.52 10.05 -8.74
N ARG A 81 -3.22 9.01 -9.14
CA ARG A 81 -3.10 8.49 -10.50
C ARG A 81 -4.48 8.50 -11.12
N GLU A 82 -4.61 9.20 -12.21
CA GLU A 82 -5.90 9.29 -12.89
C GLU A 82 -6.07 8.05 -13.75
N GLU A 83 -6.77 7.10 -13.22
CA GLU A 83 -6.93 5.87 -13.95
C GLU A 83 -7.83 6.02 -15.16
N SER A 84 -8.63 7.05 -15.20
CA SER A 84 -9.48 7.26 -16.35
C SER A 84 -8.79 8.00 -17.47
N ALA A 85 -7.55 8.38 -17.29
CA ALA A 85 -6.84 9.12 -18.29
C ALA A 85 -6.74 8.25 -19.55
N PRO A 86 -7.25 8.74 -20.65
CA PRO A 86 -7.19 7.89 -21.82
C PRO A 86 -5.80 7.87 -22.26
N LYS A 87 -5.24 7.60 -22.25
CA LYS A 87 -4.08 7.45 -22.72
C LYS A 87 -3.96 7.77 -24.04
N LYS A 88 -4.30 8.13 -24.22
CA LYS A 88 -4.45 8.18 -25.29
C LYS A 88 -4.35 8.42 -25.75
#